data_aa561e994438a642b3d05805c4768db7
#
_entry.id   aa561e994438a642b3d05805c4768db7
#
_cell.length_a   1.000
_cell.length_b   1.000
_cell.length_c   1.000
_cell.angle_alpha   90.00
_cell.angle_beta   90.00
_cell.angle_gamma   90.00
#
_symmetry.space_group_name_H-M   'P 1'
#
loop_
_entity.id
_entity.type
_entity.pdbx_description
1 polymer ?
#
loop_
_entity_poly.entity_id
_entity_poly.type
_entity_poly.pdbx_seq_one_letter_code
_entity_poly.pdbx_strand_id
1 'polypeptide(L)'
;MKDFVNVGLLGAGTVGGGVLKVLEKNAEKIAKEVGKPVRITKVLDRHVDRLKQEYGDKYIFTDNADEVLEDKDIDIIVELLGREHPAKEFIARAFANGKHVVTANKDVLAKFGAELFPLAHEHNCDFMFEASVCGGIPIIGPLKTSMTANQITSIMGIVNGTTNYMLSKMANEHLDYDEVLKEAQAKGYAESDPTADVGGLDAARKIVILASIAFNTRFNLDDVQVEGIESIEACDIKYATDLGYAVKLLAIAKNDPENGVSLRVNPTMIPLSHPLAGVNGVYNAVFVNGDAIGEAMFLGLGAGRLPTASSVCGDIIDIARNMQHQSTGRISCTCFEEKRLCPPDKMSAPAYIRLQVADKPGALAAIAAAFGAQNVSLRNVVQTNDVKSNKTEIVVITHSVSEANLQMALQILRVLPVVEAISCVIRVEDSHLA
;
A
#
# COMPACT_ATOMS: atom_id res chain seq x y z
N MET A 1 -36.69 17.77 3.83
CA MET A 1 -35.52 16.86 4.02
C MET A 1 -36.01 15.43 3.88
N LYS A 2 -35.26 14.57 3.19
CA LYS A 2 -35.60 13.13 3.10
C LYS A 2 -35.51 12.48 4.49
N ASP A 3 -36.37 11.50 4.79
CA ASP A 3 -36.36 10.76 6.06
C ASP A 3 -35.24 9.75 6.17
N PHE A 4 -34.60 9.42 5.05
CA PHE A 4 -33.53 8.44 4.94
C PHE A 4 -32.36 9.02 4.14
N VAL A 5 -31.15 8.50 4.38
CA VAL A 5 -30.00 8.63 3.48
C VAL A 5 -30.00 7.40 2.59
N ASN A 6 -30.21 7.59 1.29
CA ASN A 6 -30.31 6.52 0.32
C ASN A 6 -28.98 6.30 -0.41
N VAL A 7 -28.56 5.05 -0.48
CA VAL A 7 -27.27 4.64 -1.03
C VAL A 7 -27.50 3.72 -2.24
N GLY A 8 -26.83 4.03 -3.34
CA GLY A 8 -26.68 3.16 -4.50
C GLY A 8 -25.34 2.42 -4.45
N LEU A 9 -25.36 1.09 -4.54
CA LEU A 9 -24.18 0.26 -4.51
C LEU A 9 -23.82 -0.24 -5.90
N LEU A 10 -22.59 0.04 -6.37
CA LEU A 10 -22.06 -0.45 -7.64
C LEU A 10 -21.07 -1.59 -7.37
N GLY A 11 -21.52 -2.82 -7.60
CA GLY A 11 -20.78 -4.05 -7.34
C GLY A 11 -21.10 -4.70 -6.00
N ALA A 12 -21.73 -5.88 -6.04
CA ALA A 12 -22.06 -6.71 -4.87
C ALA A 12 -21.15 -7.95 -4.75
N GLY A 13 -19.87 -7.78 -5.10
CA GLY A 13 -18.85 -8.80 -4.91
C GLY A 13 -18.48 -9.01 -3.43
N THR A 14 -17.24 -9.42 -3.17
CA THR A 14 -16.77 -9.69 -1.80
C THR A 14 -16.98 -8.50 -0.85
N VAL A 15 -16.51 -7.31 -1.24
CA VAL A 15 -16.60 -6.11 -0.40
C VAL A 15 -18.04 -5.59 -0.35
N GLY A 16 -18.72 -5.48 -1.51
CA GLY A 16 -20.11 -5.00 -1.56
C GLY A 16 -21.06 -5.85 -0.75
N GLY A 17 -20.98 -7.19 -0.85
CA GLY A 17 -21.72 -8.09 0.02
C GLY A 17 -21.37 -7.94 1.52
N GLY A 18 -20.15 -7.50 1.82
CA GLY A 18 -19.74 -7.10 3.18
C GLY A 18 -20.44 -5.83 3.63
N VAL A 19 -20.54 -4.82 2.76
CA VAL A 19 -21.23 -3.54 3.04
C VAL A 19 -22.72 -3.78 3.34
N LEU A 20 -23.40 -4.58 2.50
CA LEU A 20 -24.80 -4.97 2.75
C LEU A 20 -24.96 -5.56 4.14
N LYS A 21 -24.09 -6.50 4.50
CA LYS A 21 -24.14 -7.19 5.80
C LYS A 21 -23.85 -6.25 6.98
N VAL A 22 -22.86 -5.35 6.86
CA VAL A 22 -22.47 -4.43 7.95
C VAL A 22 -23.54 -3.38 8.20
N LEU A 23 -24.07 -2.75 7.15
CA LEU A 23 -25.13 -1.75 7.26
C LEU A 23 -26.41 -2.36 7.83
N GLU A 24 -26.79 -3.56 7.42
CA GLU A 24 -27.95 -4.25 7.96
C GLU A 24 -27.78 -4.60 9.44
N LYS A 25 -26.67 -5.26 9.78
CA LYS A 25 -26.38 -5.72 11.15
C LYS A 25 -26.38 -4.57 12.16
N ASN A 26 -25.87 -3.40 11.74
CA ASN A 26 -25.66 -2.25 12.62
C ASN A 26 -26.65 -1.09 12.34
N ALA A 27 -27.76 -1.33 11.64
CA ALA A 27 -28.66 -0.29 11.15
C ALA A 27 -29.15 0.67 12.25
N GLU A 28 -29.58 0.14 13.40
CA GLU A 28 -30.06 0.96 14.52
C GLU A 28 -28.94 1.84 15.12
N LYS A 29 -27.73 1.28 15.28
CA LYS A 29 -26.58 2.04 15.77
C LYS A 29 -26.23 3.14 14.79
N ILE A 30 -26.13 2.81 13.50
CA ILE A 30 -25.79 3.76 12.43
C ILE A 30 -26.82 4.89 12.37
N ALA A 31 -28.11 4.57 12.46
CA ALA A 31 -29.17 5.57 12.48
C ALA A 31 -29.04 6.55 13.65
N LYS A 32 -28.63 6.09 14.84
CA LYS A 32 -28.37 6.95 16.00
C LYS A 32 -27.13 7.81 15.79
N GLU A 33 -26.08 7.28 15.20
CA GLU A 33 -24.82 7.98 14.91
C GLU A 33 -24.96 9.06 13.84
N VAL A 34 -25.82 8.84 12.85
CA VAL A 34 -26.09 9.76 11.73
C VAL A 34 -27.22 10.74 12.04
N GLY A 35 -28.14 10.37 12.94
CA GLY A 35 -29.40 11.09 13.19
C GLY A 35 -30.53 10.69 12.24
N LYS A 36 -30.27 9.81 11.26
CA LYS A 36 -31.25 9.25 10.30
C LYS A 36 -30.86 7.85 9.88
N PRO A 37 -31.83 7.01 9.46
CA PRO A 37 -31.52 5.72 8.88
C PRO A 37 -30.77 5.87 7.55
N VAL A 38 -29.72 5.04 7.37
CA VAL A 38 -28.96 4.88 6.13
C VAL A 38 -29.36 3.53 5.52
N ARG A 39 -29.73 3.52 4.25
CA ARG A 39 -30.18 2.29 3.58
C ARG A 39 -29.66 2.19 2.16
N ILE A 40 -29.30 1.00 1.75
CA ILE A 40 -29.08 0.69 0.34
C ILE A 40 -30.42 0.48 -0.33
N THR A 41 -30.67 1.18 -1.43
CA THR A 41 -31.91 1.10 -2.19
C THR A 41 -31.75 0.31 -3.47
N LYS A 42 -30.66 0.57 -4.18
CA LYS A 42 -30.36 -0.09 -5.46
C LYS A 42 -28.94 -0.65 -5.47
N VAL A 43 -28.80 -1.78 -6.14
CA VAL A 43 -27.54 -2.49 -6.31
C VAL A 43 -27.32 -2.80 -7.77
N LEU A 44 -26.28 -2.22 -8.36
CA LEU A 44 -25.81 -2.53 -9.71
C LEU A 44 -24.86 -3.73 -9.64
N ASP A 45 -25.19 -4.80 -10.34
CA ASP A 45 -24.28 -5.94 -10.54
C ASP A 45 -24.69 -6.71 -11.81
N ARG A 46 -23.72 -7.35 -12.45
CA ARG A 46 -23.96 -8.19 -13.64
C ARG A 46 -24.70 -9.49 -13.32
N HIS A 47 -24.67 -9.94 -12.08
CA HIS A 47 -25.22 -11.21 -11.61
C HIS A 47 -26.52 -11.00 -10.84
N VAL A 48 -27.49 -10.26 -11.44
CA VAL A 48 -28.76 -9.89 -10.82
C VAL A 48 -29.52 -11.10 -10.27
N ASP A 49 -29.64 -12.18 -11.05
CA ASP A 49 -30.41 -13.37 -10.65
C ASP A 49 -29.81 -14.06 -9.41
N ARG A 50 -28.47 -14.15 -9.34
CA ARG A 50 -27.79 -14.68 -8.16
C ARG A 50 -28.11 -13.85 -6.92
N LEU A 51 -28.04 -12.52 -7.06
CA LEU A 51 -28.28 -11.62 -5.93
C LEU A 51 -29.75 -11.66 -5.47
N LYS A 52 -30.71 -11.77 -6.39
CA LYS A 52 -32.12 -11.99 -6.05
C LYS A 52 -32.34 -13.29 -5.30
N GLN A 53 -31.62 -14.36 -5.67
CA GLN A 53 -31.68 -15.63 -4.92
C GLN A 53 -31.07 -15.51 -3.52
N GLU A 54 -29.98 -14.75 -3.35
CA GLU A 54 -29.29 -14.61 -2.08
C GLU A 54 -30.01 -13.64 -1.10
N TYR A 55 -30.56 -12.53 -1.61
CA TYR A 55 -31.09 -11.43 -0.80
C TYR A 55 -32.60 -11.22 -0.92
N GLY A 56 -33.27 -11.94 -1.84
CA GLY A 56 -34.72 -11.75 -2.12
C GLY A 56 -35.03 -10.36 -2.69
N ASP A 57 -36.19 -9.83 -2.33
CA ASP A 57 -36.64 -8.49 -2.74
C ASP A 57 -36.21 -7.36 -1.80
N LYS A 58 -35.16 -7.59 -1.02
CA LYS A 58 -34.69 -6.65 -0.02
C LYS A 58 -34.11 -5.38 -0.63
N TYR A 59 -33.52 -5.51 -1.83
CA TYR A 59 -32.90 -4.44 -2.61
C TYR A 59 -33.43 -4.51 -4.06
N ILE A 60 -33.40 -3.38 -4.74
CA ILE A 60 -33.62 -3.35 -6.19
C ILE A 60 -32.31 -3.69 -6.87
N PHE A 61 -32.23 -4.85 -7.51
CA PHE A 61 -31.06 -5.30 -8.27
C PHE A 61 -31.25 -4.97 -9.74
N THR A 62 -30.22 -4.38 -10.36
CA THR A 62 -30.20 -4.01 -11.78
C THR A 62 -28.82 -4.23 -12.38
N ASP A 63 -28.74 -4.45 -13.68
CA ASP A 63 -27.52 -4.42 -14.49
C ASP A 63 -27.39 -3.12 -15.32
N ASN A 64 -28.38 -2.22 -15.20
CA ASN A 64 -28.41 -0.93 -15.85
C ASN A 64 -27.89 0.17 -14.89
N ALA A 65 -26.72 0.75 -15.21
CA ALA A 65 -26.11 1.79 -14.40
C ALA A 65 -26.95 3.07 -14.31
N ASP A 66 -27.73 3.39 -15.37
CA ASP A 66 -28.54 4.61 -15.42
C ASP A 66 -29.62 4.60 -14.34
N GLU A 67 -30.21 3.42 -14.05
CA GLU A 67 -31.21 3.27 -12.99
C GLU A 67 -30.69 3.61 -11.59
N VAL A 68 -29.37 3.56 -11.38
CA VAL A 68 -28.74 3.90 -10.10
C VAL A 68 -28.16 5.31 -10.14
N LEU A 69 -27.44 5.66 -11.19
CA LEU A 69 -26.72 6.93 -11.28
C LEU A 69 -27.65 8.14 -11.50
N GLU A 70 -28.77 7.94 -12.20
CA GLU A 70 -29.73 9.02 -12.51
C GLU A 70 -30.91 9.09 -11.54
N ASP A 71 -31.02 8.11 -10.61
CA ASP A 71 -32.06 8.13 -9.60
C ASP A 71 -31.91 9.31 -8.63
N LYS A 72 -32.84 10.24 -8.66
CA LYS A 72 -32.84 11.46 -7.84
C LYS A 72 -33.01 11.19 -6.33
N ASP A 73 -33.46 9.99 -5.98
CA ASP A 73 -33.64 9.60 -4.59
C ASP A 73 -32.36 9.08 -3.96
N ILE A 74 -31.37 8.69 -4.73
CA ILE A 74 -30.06 8.25 -4.25
C ILE A 74 -29.18 9.45 -3.93
N ASP A 75 -28.61 9.48 -2.73
CA ASP A 75 -27.76 10.55 -2.20
C ASP A 75 -26.27 10.19 -2.32
N ILE A 76 -25.91 8.93 -2.09
CA ILE A 76 -24.53 8.44 -2.05
C ILE A 76 -24.38 7.27 -3.03
N ILE A 77 -23.33 7.29 -3.83
CA ILE A 77 -22.89 6.15 -4.65
C ILE A 77 -21.70 5.49 -3.98
N VAL A 78 -21.74 4.17 -3.83
CA VAL A 78 -20.63 3.34 -3.36
C VAL A 78 -20.10 2.53 -4.51
N GLU A 79 -18.91 2.86 -5.00
CA GLU A 79 -18.26 2.19 -6.14
C GLU A 79 -17.29 1.11 -5.65
N LEU A 80 -17.56 -0.15 -6.01
CA LEU A 80 -16.77 -1.33 -5.64
C LEU A 80 -16.57 -2.29 -6.83
N LEU A 81 -16.45 -1.76 -8.05
CA LEU A 81 -16.30 -2.56 -9.27
C LEU A 81 -14.88 -3.09 -9.46
N GLY A 82 -13.86 -2.42 -8.89
CA GLY A 82 -12.48 -2.90 -8.84
C GLY A 82 -11.70 -2.82 -10.16
N ARG A 83 -12.18 -2.07 -11.15
CA ARG A 83 -11.51 -1.79 -12.43
C ARG A 83 -11.47 -0.29 -12.68
N GLU A 84 -10.53 0.18 -13.53
CA GLU A 84 -10.44 1.59 -13.91
C GLU A 84 -11.72 2.04 -14.65
N HIS A 85 -12.15 1.25 -15.62
CA HIS A 85 -13.35 1.48 -16.42
C HIS A 85 -14.36 0.34 -16.19
N PRO A 86 -15.65 0.63 -16.05
CA PRO A 86 -16.32 1.93 -16.14
C PRO A 86 -16.36 2.74 -14.81
N ALA A 87 -15.58 2.37 -13.79
CA ALA A 87 -15.66 3.00 -12.48
C ALA A 87 -15.40 4.52 -12.53
N LYS A 88 -14.36 4.97 -13.28
CA LYS A 88 -14.07 6.40 -13.47
C LYS A 88 -15.30 7.15 -14.01
N GLU A 89 -15.91 6.64 -15.07
CA GLU A 89 -17.06 7.26 -15.71
C GLU A 89 -18.27 7.32 -14.78
N PHE A 90 -18.50 6.25 -14.01
CA PHE A 90 -19.62 6.20 -13.06
C PHE A 90 -19.41 7.17 -11.90
N ILE A 91 -18.20 7.30 -11.38
CA ILE A 91 -17.86 8.29 -10.36
C ILE A 91 -18.08 9.70 -10.88
N ALA A 92 -17.59 10.02 -12.09
CA ALA A 92 -17.78 11.34 -12.70
C ALA A 92 -19.26 11.66 -12.93
N ARG A 93 -20.03 10.68 -13.42
CA ARG A 93 -21.51 10.83 -13.60
C ARG A 93 -22.24 11.00 -12.26
N ALA A 94 -21.81 10.31 -11.22
CA ALA A 94 -22.37 10.48 -9.88
C ALA A 94 -22.22 11.94 -9.40
N PHE A 95 -21.01 12.52 -9.53
CA PHE A 95 -20.78 13.92 -9.19
C PHE A 95 -21.63 14.88 -10.03
N ALA A 96 -21.68 14.68 -11.35
CA ALA A 96 -22.52 15.49 -12.26
C ALA A 96 -24.01 15.45 -11.90
N ASN A 97 -24.47 14.36 -11.25
CA ASN A 97 -25.83 14.21 -10.74
C ASN A 97 -25.97 14.67 -9.25
N GLY A 98 -24.96 15.33 -8.69
CA GLY A 98 -24.98 15.86 -7.32
C GLY A 98 -24.93 14.75 -6.25
N LYS A 99 -24.37 13.59 -6.55
CA LYS A 99 -24.28 12.45 -5.62
C LYS A 99 -22.89 12.36 -5.01
N HIS A 100 -22.83 12.16 -3.70
CA HIS A 100 -21.58 11.87 -2.99
C HIS A 100 -21.05 10.50 -3.41
N VAL A 101 -19.74 10.29 -3.30
CA VAL A 101 -19.12 9.03 -3.71
C VAL A 101 -18.21 8.46 -2.62
N VAL A 102 -18.35 7.16 -2.39
CA VAL A 102 -17.41 6.34 -1.63
C VAL A 102 -16.81 5.30 -2.58
N THR A 103 -15.49 5.13 -2.59
CA THR A 103 -14.83 4.12 -3.40
C THR A 103 -13.72 3.39 -2.63
N ALA A 104 -13.49 2.12 -2.98
CA ALA A 104 -12.32 1.35 -2.55
C ALA A 104 -11.30 1.18 -3.70
N ASN A 105 -11.48 1.87 -4.81
CA ASN A 105 -10.76 1.64 -6.05
C ASN A 105 -9.47 2.45 -6.12
N LYS A 106 -8.38 1.87 -5.62
CA LYS A 106 -7.06 2.50 -5.62
C LYS A 106 -6.53 2.83 -7.03
N ASP A 107 -6.90 2.00 -8.04
CA ASP A 107 -6.44 2.19 -9.42
C ASP A 107 -7.03 3.47 -10.01
N VAL A 108 -8.33 3.70 -9.78
CA VAL A 108 -9.01 4.95 -10.17
C VAL A 108 -8.41 6.16 -9.46
N LEU A 109 -8.15 6.05 -8.17
CA LEU A 109 -7.61 7.17 -7.37
C LEU A 109 -6.19 7.54 -7.78
N ALA A 110 -5.31 6.54 -7.93
CA ALA A 110 -3.92 6.76 -8.30
C ALA A 110 -3.78 7.37 -9.70
N LYS A 111 -4.67 7.00 -10.64
CA LYS A 111 -4.58 7.41 -12.03
C LYS A 111 -5.42 8.65 -12.38
N PHE A 112 -6.63 8.72 -11.84
CA PHE A 112 -7.61 9.74 -12.21
C PHE A 112 -7.99 10.69 -11.07
N GLY A 113 -7.34 10.58 -9.91
CA GLY A 113 -7.63 11.46 -8.78
C GLY A 113 -7.49 12.95 -9.13
N ALA A 114 -6.51 13.31 -9.99
CA ALA A 114 -6.32 14.67 -10.46
C ALA A 114 -7.54 15.25 -11.17
N GLU A 115 -8.33 14.43 -11.86
CA GLU A 115 -9.56 14.82 -12.55
C GLU A 115 -10.79 14.76 -11.63
N LEU A 116 -10.88 13.72 -10.79
CA LEU A 116 -12.08 13.43 -10.02
C LEU A 116 -12.25 14.33 -8.78
N PHE A 117 -11.16 14.71 -8.11
CA PHE A 117 -11.27 15.61 -6.94
C PHE A 117 -11.77 17.01 -7.27
N PRO A 118 -11.28 17.69 -8.34
CA PRO A 118 -11.85 18.96 -8.78
C PRO A 118 -13.33 18.84 -9.15
N LEU A 119 -13.70 17.76 -9.85
CA LEU A 119 -15.09 17.52 -10.26
C LEU A 119 -16.01 17.32 -9.04
N ALA A 120 -15.58 16.58 -8.02
CA ALA A 120 -16.32 16.44 -6.77
C ALA A 120 -16.53 17.81 -6.09
N HIS A 121 -15.49 18.65 -6.06
CA HIS A 121 -15.56 19.99 -5.50
C HIS A 121 -16.50 20.91 -6.29
N GLU A 122 -16.44 20.90 -7.62
CA GLU A 122 -17.30 21.69 -8.51
C GLU A 122 -18.79 21.38 -8.28
N HIS A 123 -19.11 20.09 -8.07
CA HIS A 123 -20.48 19.64 -7.82
C HIS A 123 -20.88 19.62 -6.33
N ASN A 124 -20.03 20.17 -5.43
CA ASN A 124 -20.25 20.19 -3.99
C ASN A 124 -20.56 18.79 -3.42
N CYS A 125 -19.79 17.80 -3.84
CA CYS A 125 -19.91 16.41 -3.43
C CYS A 125 -18.73 15.97 -2.55
N ASP A 126 -18.97 15.19 -1.52
CA ASP A 126 -17.92 14.49 -0.79
C ASP A 126 -17.41 13.30 -1.63
N PHE A 127 -16.09 13.12 -1.63
CA PHE A 127 -15.42 11.98 -2.23
C PHE A 127 -14.54 11.30 -1.19
N MET A 128 -14.96 10.14 -0.70
CA MET A 128 -14.29 9.39 0.35
C MET A 128 -13.80 8.02 -0.13
N PHE A 129 -12.67 7.56 0.42
CA PHE A 129 -11.97 6.41 -0.13
C PHE A 129 -11.08 5.68 0.89
N GLU A 130 -11.46 5.65 2.17
CA GLU A 130 -10.69 4.99 3.25
C GLU A 130 -10.32 3.56 2.89
N ALA A 131 -11.24 2.82 2.29
CA ALA A 131 -11.06 1.41 1.93
C ALA A 131 -10.07 1.17 0.77
N SER A 132 -9.60 2.21 0.09
CA SER A 132 -8.68 2.08 -1.06
C SER A 132 -7.26 1.71 -0.66
N VAL A 133 -6.87 2.01 0.57
CA VAL A 133 -5.53 1.69 1.11
C VAL A 133 -5.67 0.91 2.40
N CYS A 134 -5.01 -0.25 2.47
CA CYS A 134 -4.99 -1.12 3.66
C CYS A 134 -6.39 -1.48 4.21
N GLY A 135 -7.38 -1.58 3.36
CA GLY A 135 -8.72 -2.09 3.56
C GLY A 135 -9.40 -1.75 4.89
N GLY A 136 -9.14 -2.52 5.93
CA GLY A 136 -9.76 -2.33 7.25
C GLY A 136 -9.00 -1.39 8.21
N ILE A 137 -7.85 -0.83 7.77
CA ILE A 137 -7.04 0.06 8.62
C ILE A 137 -7.46 1.51 8.36
N PRO A 138 -7.92 2.27 9.38
CA PRO A 138 -8.22 3.68 9.22
C PRO A 138 -6.91 4.47 9.14
N ILE A 139 -6.50 4.90 7.96
CA ILE A 139 -5.26 5.67 7.74
C ILE A 139 -5.50 6.96 6.96
N ILE A 140 -6.39 6.96 5.97
CA ILE A 140 -6.67 8.14 5.15
C ILE A 140 -7.38 9.20 5.96
N GLY A 141 -8.42 8.83 6.70
CA GLY A 141 -9.12 9.73 7.62
C GLY A 141 -8.19 10.37 8.65
N PRO A 142 -7.41 9.61 9.42
CA PRO A 142 -6.41 10.16 10.35
C PRO A 142 -5.41 11.12 9.70
N LEU A 143 -4.85 10.80 8.54
CA LEU A 143 -3.95 11.71 7.82
C LEU A 143 -4.64 13.01 7.41
N LYS A 144 -5.92 12.95 7.00
CA LYS A 144 -6.70 14.10 6.55
C LYS A 144 -7.39 14.87 7.67
N THR A 145 -7.40 14.36 8.90
CA THR A 145 -8.10 14.99 10.03
C THR A 145 -7.23 15.10 11.29
N SER A 146 -6.87 13.97 11.89
CA SER A 146 -6.23 13.96 13.21
C SER A 146 -4.77 14.42 13.18
N MET A 147 -4.09 14.22 12.04
CA MET A 147 -2.66 14.53 11.87
C MET A 147 -2.41 15.83 11.10
N THR A 148 -3.43 16.58 10.73
CA THR A 148 -3.30 17.79 9.88
C THR A 148 -2.47 18.91 10.49
N ALA A 149 -2.25 18.90 11.80
CA ALA A 149 -1.38 19.87 12.48
C ALA A 149 0.11 19.51 12.41
N ASN A 150 0.47 18.37 11.79
CA ASN A 150 1.84 17.90 11.71
C ASN A 150 2.40 18.04 10.30
N GLN A 151 3.70 18.29 10.20
CA GLN A 151 4.47 18.01 9.01
C GLN A 151 4.85 16.54 9.01
N ILE A 152 4.23 15.76 8.14
CA ILE A 152 4.59 14.35 7.99
C ILE A 152 5.93 14.29 7.26
N THR A 153 6.93 13.64 7.90
CA THR A 153 8.28 13.51 7.37
C THR A 153 8.49 12.19 6.64
N SER A 154 7.83 11.11 7.11
CA SER A 154 7.91 9.83 6.44
C SER A 154 6.69 8.95 6.68
N ILE A 155 6.44 8.07 5.72
CA ILE A 155 5.51 6.95 5.82
C ILE A 155 6.27 5.68 5.41
N MET A 156 6.15 4.62 6.21
CA MET A 156 6.59 3.28 5.88
C MET A 156 5.44 2.31 6.09
N GLY A 157 5.15 1.46 5.10
CA GLY A 157 4.00 0.56 5.20
C GLY A 157 4.28 -0.84 4.69
N ILE A 158 3.82 -1.83 5.47
CA ILE A 158 3.51 -3.16 4.98
C ILE A 158 2.07 -3.09 4.48
N VAL A 159 1.91 -2.82 3.16
CA VAL A 159 0.60 -2.51 2.58
C VAL A 159 0.07 -3.60 1.64
N ASN A 160 0.79 -4.73 1.56
CA ASN A 160 0.37 -5.91 0.82
C ASN A 160 0.43 -7.15 1.72
N GLY A 161 -0.72 -7.79 1.96
CA GLY A 161 -0.83 -8.93 2.85
C GLY A 161 -0.23 -10.22 2.27
N THR A 162 -0.27 -10.40 0.95
CA THR A 162 0.27 -11.57 0.26
C THR A 162 1.79 -11.65 0.45
N THR A 163 2.50 -10.58 0.12
CA THR A 163 3.96 -10.53 0.26
C THR A 163 4.42 -10.58 1.71
N ASN A 164 3.68 -9.96 2.63
CA ASN A 164 4.00 -10.07 4.05
C ASN A 164 3.82 -11.49 4.57
N TYR A 165 2.75 -12.19 4.13
CA TYR A 165 2.55 -13.61 4.44
C TYR A 165 3.73 -14.45 3.92
N MET A 166 4.11 -14.25 2.65
CA MET A 166 5.20 -15.00 2.02
C MET A 166 6.52 -14.81 2.76
N LEU A 167 6.96 -13.56 2.96
CA LEU A 167 8.21 -13.26 3.67
C LEU A 167 8.20 -13.74 5.12
N SER A 168 7.05 -13.65 5.81
CA SER A 168 6.91 -14.17 7.18
C SER A 168 7.07 -15.70 7.24
N LYS A 169 6.50 -16.42 6.24
CA LYS A 169 6.65 -17.87 6.16
C LYS A 169 8.07 -18.29 5.82
N MET A 170 8.69 -17.65 4.82
CA MET A 170 10.09 -17.88 4.48
C MET A 170 11.00 -17.69 5.69
N ALA A 171 10.73 -16.66 6.52
CA ALA A 171 11.49 -16.41 7.74
C ALA A 171 11.28 -17.47 8.83
N ASN A 172 10.05 -17.88 9.08
CA ASN A 172 9.72 -18.73 10.21
C ASN A 172 9.93 -20.23 9.93
N GLU A 173 9.71 -20.65 8.67
CA GLU A 173 9.73 -22.07 8.28
C GLU A 173 10.91 -22.40 7.36
N HIS A 174 11.72 -21.41 6.97
CA HIS A 174 12.89 -21.55 6.10
C HIS A 174 12.56 -22.16 4.74
N LEU A 175 11.35 -21.87 4.21
CA LEU A 175 10.87 -22.35 2.92
C LEU A 175 11.32 -21.41 1.80
N ASP A 176 11.46 -21.97 0.60
CA ASP A 176 11.79 -21.20 -0.59
C ASP A 176 10.57 -20.44 -1.15
N TYR A 177 10.85 -19.39 -1.92
CA TYR A 177 9.86 -18.49 -2.51
C TYR A 177 8.74 -19.23 -3.27
N ASP A 178 9.11 -20.16 -4.17
CA ASP A 178 8.15 -20.90 -5.02
C ASP A 178 7.20 -21.79 -4.20
N GLU A 179 7.71 -22.38 -3.12
CA GLU A 179 6.93 -23.24 -2.25
C GLU A 179 5.89 -22.41 -1.47
N VAL A 180 6.32 -21.27 -0.93
CA VAL A 180 5.44 -20.37 -0.17
C VAL A 180 4.42 -19.71 -1.09
N LEU A 181 4.78 -19.35 -2.33
CA LEU A 181 3.83 -18.79 -3.31
C LEU A 181 2.70 -19.79 -3.62
N LYS A 182 3.03 -21.06 -3.87
CA LYS A 182 2.02 -22.11 -4.11
C LYS A 182 1.08 -22.27 -2.92
N GLU A 183 1.62 -22.21 -1.70
CA GLU A 183 0.79 -22.26 -0.50
C GLU A 183 -0.12 -21.03 -0.36
N ALA A 184 0.40 -19.83 -0.63
CA ALA A 184 -0.39 -18.60 -0.62
C ALA A 184 -1.55 -18.66 -1.62
N GLN A 185 -1.31 -19.21 -2.83
CA GLN A 185 -2.34 -19.43 -3.83
C GLN A 185 -3.39 -20.47 -3.37
N ALA A 186 -2.95 -21.58 -2.80
CA ALA A 186 -3.85 -22.62 -2.29
C ALA A 186 -4.75 -22.11 -1.15
N LYS A 187 -4.26 -21.16 -0.34
CA LYS A 187 -5.03 -20.51 0.73
C LYS A 187 -5.88 -19.33 0.25
N GLY A 188 -5.77 -18.94 -1.03
CA GLY A 188 -6.48 -17.80 -1.59
C GLY A 188 -5.93 -16.42 -1.15
N TYR A 189 -4.70 -16.37 -0.66
CA TYR A 189 -3.99 -15.11 -0.35
C TYR A 189 -3.33 -14.50 -1.58
N ALA A 190 -2.93 -15.33 -2.54
CA ALA A 190 -2.45 -14.90 -3.84
C ALA A 190 -3.40 -15.40 -4.94
N GLU A 191 -3.60 -14.60 -5.97
CA GLU A 191 -4.32 -14.98 -7.19
C GLU A 191 -3.45 -15.89 -8.07
N SER A 192 -4.04 -16.45 -9.14
CA SER A 192 -3.29 -17.25 -10.13
C SER A 192 -2.20 -16.45 -10.83
N ASP A 193 -2.44 -15.16 -11.07
CA ASP A 193 -1.42 -14.20 -11.50
C ASP A 193 -1.09 -13.27 -10.31
N PRO A 194 0.00 -13.53 -9.56
CA PRO A 194 0.38 -12.78 -8.38
C PRO A 194 1.27 -11.56 -8.72
N THR A 195 1.55 -11.29 -10.00
CA THR A 195 2.56 -10.31 -10.44
C THR A 195 2.37 -8.93 -9.81
N ALA A 196 1.12 -8.47 -9.67
CA ALA A 196 0.86 -7.17 -9.06
C ALA A 196 1.23 -7.12 -7.56
N ASP A 197 1.10 -8.25 -6.86
CA ASP A 197 1.46 -8.37 -5.45
C ASP A 197 2.98 -8.52 -5.29
N VAL A 198 3.54 -9.61 -5.84
CA VAL A 198 4.96 -9.96 -5.65
C VAL A 198 5.92 -8.98 -6.32
N GLY A 199 5.52 -8.38 -7.44
CA GLY A 199 6.27 -7.33 -8.13
C GLY A 199 6.13 -5.94 -7.48
N GLY A 200 5.32 -5.78 -6.43
CA GLY A 200 5.21 -4.54 -5.65
C GLY A 200 4.27 -3.47 -6.21
N LEU A 201 3.59 -3.71 -7.35
CA LEU A 201 2.73 -2.71 -7.99
C LEU A 201 1.49 -2.37 -7.17
N ASP A 202 0.90 -3.33 -6.45
CA ASP A 202 -0.20 -3.07 -5.51
C ASP A 202 0.24 -2.11 -4.40
N ALA A 203 1.42 -2.32 -3.83
CA ALA A 203 1.99 -1.45 -2.82
C ALA A 203 2.34 -0.05 -3.36
N ALA A 204 2.81 0.02 -4.63
CA ALA A 204 3.13 1.28 -5.29
C ALA A 204 1.90 2.17 -5.47
N ARG A 205 0.76 1.62 -5.89
CA ARG A 205 -0.51 2.38 -5.99
C ARG A 205 -0.95 2.94 -4.64
N LYS A 206 -0.77 2.17 -3.56
CA LYS A 206 -1.15 2.58 -2.21
C LYS A 206 -0.24 3.68 -1.66
N ILE A 207 1.08 3.59 -1.88
CA ILE A 207 1.99 4.63 -1.38
C ILE A 207 1.82 5.95 -2.11
N VAL A 208 1.47 5.95 -3.41
CA VAL A 208 1.12 7.16 -4.16
C VAL A 208 -0.04 7.90 -3.48
N ILE A 209 -1.09 7.18 -3.09
CA ILE A 209 -2.25 7.78 -2.41
C ILE A 209 -1.84 8.32 -1.04
N LEU A 210 -1.14 7.51 -0.22
CA LEU A 210 -0.71 7.92 1.11
C LEU A 210 0.23 9.12 1.08
N ALA A 211 1.25 9.09 0.22
CA ALA A 211 2.21 10.18 0.07
C ALA A 211 1.55 11.47 -0.44
N SER A 212 0.61 11.34 -1.40
CA SER A 212 -0.12 12.51 -1.91
C SER A 212 -0.90 13.23 -0.82
N ILE A 213 -1.49 12.48 0.10
CA ILE A 213 -2.22 13.05 1.25
C ILE A 213 -1.25 13.62 2.28
N ALA A 214 -0.24 12.84 2.68
CA ALA A 214 0.65 13.18 3.77
C ALA A 214 1.58 14.37 3.46
N PHE A 215 2.00 14.48 2.21
CA PHE A 215 2.93 15.54 1.76
C PHE A 215 2.22 16.67 1.00
N ASN A 216 0.90 16.64 0.96
CA ASN A 216 0.05 17.67 0.32
C ASN A 216 0.38 17.90 -1.15
N THR A 217 0.95 16.92 -1.85
CA THR A 217 1.42 17.01 -3.24
C THR A 217 0.92 15.83 -4.05
N ARG A 218 0.47 16.07 -5.27
CA ARG A 218 0.03 15.00 -6.17
C ARG A 218 1.23 14.24 -6.72
N PHE A 219 1.29 12.93 -6.43
CA PHE A 219 2.24 12.00 -7.03
C PHE A 219 1.54 11.03 -7.97
N ASN A 220 2.32 10.45 -8.89
CA ASN A 220 1.87 9.46 -9.88
C ASN A 220 2.63 8.14 -9.68
N LEU A 221 2.16 7.10 -10.33
CA LEU A 221 2.79 5.78 -10.21
C LEU A 221 4.22 5.76 -10.76
N ASP A 222 4.49 6.56 -11.81
CA ASP A 222 5.82 6.68 -12.43
C ASP A 222 6.85 7.36 -11.50
N ASP A 223 6.39 8.03 -10.43
CA ASP A 223 7.25 8.65 -9.42
C ASP A 223 7.80 7.63 -8.41
N VAL A 224 7.31 6.39 -8.44
CA VAL A 224 7.65 5.33 -7.47
C VAL A 224 8.69 4.39 -8.06
N GLN A 225 9.82 4.22 -7.36
CA GLN A 225 10.74 3.13 -7.67
C GLN A 225 10.20 1.81 -7.11
N VAL A 226 10.02 0.81 -7.96
CA VAL A 226 9.38 -0.46 -7.58
C VAL A 226 10.33 -1.63 -7.82
N GLU A 227 10.51 -2.44 -6.79
CA GLU A 227 11.23 -3.72 -6.84
C GLU A 227 10.43 -4.76 -6.05
N GLY A 228 10.19 -5.92 -6.67
CA GLY A 228 9.43 -7.03 -6.09
C GLY A 228 10.25 -7.93 -5.17
N ILE A 229 9.63 -8.99 -4.69
CA ILE A 229 10.25 -9.97 -3.78
C ILE A 229 10.77 -11.24 -4.47
N GLU A 230 10.65 -11.32 -5.79
CA GLU A 230 10.97 -12.54 -6.56
C GLU A 230 12.46 -12.92 -6.48
N SER A 231 13.33 -11.95 -6.21
CA SER A 231 14.79 -12.17 -6.08
C SER A 231 15.23 -12.58 -4.68
N ILE A 232 14.32 -12.62 -3.70
CA ILE A 232 14.64 -12.92 -2.30
C ILE A 232 14.66 -14.43 -2.07
N GLU A 233 15.78 -14.95 -1.62
CA GLU A 233 15.96 -16.34 -1.27
C GLU A 233 15.84 -16.58 0.25
N ALA A 234 15.55 -17.80 0.66
CA ALA A 234 15.47 -18.16 2.09
C ALA A 234 16.78 -17.87 2.86
N CYS A 235 17.94 -18.03 2.19
CA CYS A 235 19.23 -17.71 2.79
C CYS A 235 19.40 -16.20 3.06
N ASP A 236 18.86 -15.32 2.22
CA ASP A 236 18.91 -13.86 2.47
C ASP A 236 18.16 -13.49 3.75
N ILE A 237 16.97 -14.08 3.94
CA ILE A 237 16.18 -13.88 5.15
C ILE A 237 16.90 -14.43 6.38
N LYS A 238 17.57 -15.58 6.26
CA LYS A 238 18.37 -16.16 7.33
C LYS A 238 19.53 -15.24 7.70
N TYR A 239 20.32 -14.77 6.71
CA TYR A 239 21.41 -13.82 6.96
C TYR A 239 20.91 -12.52 7.59
N ALA A 240 19.76 -11.99 7.11
CA ALA A 240 19.14 -10.83 7.72
C ALA A 240 18.83 -11.07 9.20
N THR A 241 18.21 -12.19 9.54
CA THR A 241 17.85 -12.56 10.92
C THR A 241 19.10 -12.73 11.81
N ASP A 242 20.11 -13.41 11.31
CA ASP A 242 21.38 -13.61 12.02
C ASP A 242 22.11 -12.28 12.30
N LEU A 243 21.88 -11.27 11.46
CA LEU A 243 22.41 -9.89 11.60
C LEU A 243 21.47 -8.95 12.39
N GLY A 244 20.35 -9.45 12.91
CA GLY A 244 19.42 -8.66 13.74
C GLY A 244 18.35 -7.89 12.95
N TYR A 245 18.05 -8.30 11.72
CA TYR A 245 17.07 -7.65 10.84
C TYR A 245 15.92 -8.58 10.45
N ALA A 246 14.78 -7.97 10.11
CA ALA A 246 13.67 -8.62 9.41
C ALA A 246 13.60 -8.09 7.98
N VAL A 247 13.24 -8.95 7.03
CA VAL A 247 12.98 -8.57 5.62
C VAL A 247 11.48 -8.37 5.43
N LYS A 248 11.08 -7.22 4.91
CA LYS A 248 9.69 -6.87 4.57
C LYS A 248 9.64 -6.22 3.19
N LEU A 249 8.54 -6.40 2.45
CA LEU A 249 8.26 -5.54 1.32
C LEU A 249 7.65 -4.25 1.87
N LEU A 250 8.40 -3.15 1.83
CA LEU A 250 7.94 -1.86 2.35
C LEU A 250 7.62 -0.89 1.23
N ALA A 251 6.48 -0.23 1.37
CA ALA A 251 6.15 0.98 0.65
C ALA A 251 6.62 2.17 1.50
N ILE A 252 7.55 2.96 0.98
CA ILE A 252 8.25 4.02 1.72
C ILE A 252 8.10 5.33 0.98
N ALA A 253 7.67 6.36 1.70
CA ALA A 253 7.67 7.74 1.26
C ALA A 253 8.42 8.60 2.28
N LYS A 254 9.39 9.38 1.83
CA LYS A 254 10.16 10.31 2.69
C LYS A 254 10.15 11.70 2.07
N ASN A 255 9.93 12.71 2.90
CA ASN A 255 9.98 14.12 2.53
C ASN A 255 11.25 14.73 3.11
N ASP A 256 12.31 14.77 2.30
CA ASP A 256 13.59 15.38 2.66
C ASP A 256 13.57 16.86 2.27
N PRO A 257 13.74 17.80 3.22
CA PRO A 257 13.70 19.23 2.93
C PRO A 257 14.77 19.71 1.92
N GLU A 258 15.91 19.03 1.85
CA GLU A 258 17.02 19.41 0.97
C GLU A 258 16.93 18.73 -0.40
N ASN A 259 16.56 17.45 -0.43
CA ASN A 259 16.61 16.64 -1.65
C ASN A 259 15.25 16.44 -2.32
N GLY A 260 14.14 16.66 -1.61
CA GLY A 260 12.79 16.46 -2.11
C GLY A 260 12.17 15.13 -1.66
N VAL A 261 11.05 14.76 -2.27
CA VAL A 261 10.28 13.57 -1.90
C VAL A 261 10.80 12.34 -2.62
N SER A 262 11.05 11.27 -1.88
CA SER A 262 11.35 9.94 -2.44
C SER A 262 10.21 8.97 -2.20
N LEU A 263 9.83 8.21 -3.25
CA LEU A 263 8.81 7.18 -3.21
C LEU A 263 9.41 5.86 -3.70
N ARG A 264 9.30 4.80 -2.89
CA ARG A 264 9.79 3.50 -3.28
C ARG A 264 8.99 2.35 -2.69
N VAL A 265 8.98 1.24 -3.39
CA VAL A 265 8.50 -0.06 -2.92
C VAL A 265 9.59 -1.07 -3.21
N ASN A 266 10.14 -1.66 -2.18
CA ASN A 266 11.20 -2.66 -2.34
C ASN A 266 11.30 -3.57 -1.12
N PRO A 267 11.89 -4.77 -1.27
CA PRO A 267 12.36 -5.54 -0.15
C PRO A 267 13.29 -4.69 0.70
N THR A 268 13.04 -4.64 1.99
CA THR A 268 13.78 -3.79 2.92
C THR A 268 14.10 -4.56 4.19
N MET A 269 15.36 -4.49 4.62
CA MET A 269 15.79 -4.96 5.92
C MET A 269 15.55 -3.86 6.96
N ILE A 270 14.82 -4.19 8.01
CA ILE A 270 14.57 -3.32 9.16
C ILE A 270 15.07 -3.98 10.44
N PRO A 271 15.62 -3.25 11.42
CA PRO A 271 16.03 -3.81 12.70
C PRO A 271 14.89 -4.57 13.37
N LEU A 272 15.19 -5.66 14.06
CA LEU A 272 14.17 -6.43 14.80
C LEU A 272 13.47 -5.61 15.89
N SER A 273 14.08 -4.50 16.35
CA SER A 273 13.48 -3.53 17.27
C SER A 273 12.44 -2.62 16.62
N HIS A 274 12.41 -2.53 15.29
CA HIS A 274 11.45 -1.68 14.59
C HIS A 274 10.03 -2.23 14.74
N PRO A 275 8.99 -1.40 15.03
CA PRO A 275 7.63 -1.86 15.22
C PRO A 275 7.07 -2.70 14.05
N LEU A 276 7.42 -2.36 12.81
CA LEU A 276 7.01 -3.11 11.61
C LEU A 276 7.65 -4.52 11.53
N ALA A 277 8.77 -4.78 12.18
CA ALA A 277 9.41 -6.10 12.14
C ALA A 277 8.52 -7.20 12.73
N GLY A 278 7.75 -6.86 13.76
CA GLY A 278 6.80 -7.76 14.42
C GLY A 278 5.49 -8.00 13.66
N VAL A 279 5.24 -7.29 12.56
CA VAL A 279 4.01 -7.43 11.76
C VAL A 279 4.15 -8.62 10.80
N ASN A 280 3.48 -9.72 11.09
CA ASN A 280 3.61 -10.98 10.35
C ASN A 280 2.28 -11.45 9.73
N GLY A 281 2.37 -12.48 8.89
CA GLY A 281 1.22 -13.08 8.21
C GLY A 281 0.54 -12.11 7.25
N VAL A 282 -0.78 -12.14 7.19
CA VAL A 282 -1.58 -11.32 6.27
C VAL A 282 -1.86 -9.91 6.78
N TYR A 283 -1.32 -9.53 7.94
CA TYR A 283 -1.51 -8.20 8.51
C TYR A 283 -0.78 -7.13 7.72
N ASN A 284 -1.42 -5.97 7.63
CA ASN A 284 -0.81 -4.75 7.12
C ASN A 284 -0.55 -3.78 8.28
N ALA A 285 0.41 -2.89 8.08
CA ALA A 285 0.65 -1.80 9.02
C ALA A 285 1.20 -0.58 8.27
N VAL A 286 0.80 0.60 8.71
CA VAL A 286 1.33 1.87 8.23
C VAL A 286 1.94 2.61 9.41
N PHE A 287 3.23 2.90 9.29
CA PHE A 287 4.01 3.64 10.26
C PHE A 287 4.22 5.05 9.72
N VAL A 288 3.85 6.04 10.49
CA VAL A 288 3.89 7.46 10.12
C VAL A 288 4.79 8.19 11.10
N ASN A 289 5.65 9.05 10.60
CA ASN A 289 6.46 9.95 11.42
C ASN A 289 6.13 11.40 11.10
N GLY A 290 5.84 12.18 12.13
CA GLY A 290 5.52 13.60 12.02
C GLY A 290 6.27 14.43 13.06
N ASP A 291 6.45 15.72 12.78
CA ASP A 291 7.27 16.63 13.59
C ASP A 291 6.76 16.81 15.03
N ALA A 292 5.46 16.79 15.24
CA ALA A 292 4.86 17.00 16.57
C ALA A 292 4.33 15.69 17.18
N ILE A 293 3.72 14.80 16.37
CA ILE A 293 3.18 13.53 16.87
C ILE A 293 4.29 12.50 17.15
N GLY A 294 5.47 12.65 16.50
CA GLY A 294 6.48 11.64 16.51
C GLY A 294 6.04 10.40 15.70
N GLU A 295 6.25 9.23 16.26
CA GLU A 295 5.95 7.95 15.64
C GLU A 295 4.53 7.47 15.95
N ALA A 296 3.78 7.10 14.93
CA ALA A 296 2.47 6.47 15.05
C ALA A 296 2.36 5.26 14.12
N MET A 297 1.71 4.18 14.58
CA MET A 297 1.49 2.99 13.77
C MET A 297 0.03 2.57 13.76
N PHE A 298 -0.48 2.26 12.59
CA PHE A 298 -1.81 1.71 12.36
C PHE A 298 -1.68 0.29 11.85
N LEU A 299 -2.22 -0.67 12.57
CA LEU A 299 -2.09 -2.10 12.30
C LEU A 299 -3.48 -2.76 12.18
N GLY A 300 -3.66 -3.64 11.22
CA GLY A 300 -4.90 -4.39 11.05
C GLY A 300 -4.90 -5.28 9.82
N LEU A 301 -6.09 -5.77 9.46
CA LEU A 301 -6.28 -6.55 8.23
C LEU A 301 -6.35 -5.60 7.03
N GLY A 302 -5.39 -5.74 6.12
CA GLY A 302 -5.28 -4.91 4.91
C GLY A 302 -6.27 -5.26 3.81
N ALA A 303 -6.97 -6.39 3.92
CA ALA A 303 -7.99 -6.86 2.97
C ALA A 303 -9.01 -7.75 3.68
N GLY A 304 -10.08 -8.10 2.98
CA GLY A 304 -11.09 -9.02 3.45
C GLY A 304 -12.50 -8.41 3.43
N ARG A 305 -13.51 -9.28 3.32
CA ARG A 305 -14.92 -8.91 3.15
C ARG A 305 -15.41 -7.88 4.19
N LEU A 306 -15.26 -8.20 5.47
CA LEU A 306 -15.75 -7.36 6.56
C LEU A 306 -14.81 -6.21 6.93
N PRO A 307 -13.48 -6.41 6.99
CA PRO A 307 -12.56 -5.30 7.27
C PRO A 307 -12.70 -4.16 6.27
N THR A 308 -12.66 -4.46 4.97
CA THR A 308 -12.80 -3.44 3.91
C THR A 308 -14.19 -2.81 3.91
N ALA A 309 -15.25 -3.62 4.10
CA ALA A 309 -16.61 -3.09 4.22
C ALA A 309 -16.78 -2.17 5.44
N SER A 310 -16.04 -2.38 6.52
CA SER A 310 -16.06 -1.50 7.70
C SER A 310 -15.63 -0.08 7.33
N SER A 311 -14.55 0.07 6.58
CA SER A 311 -14.05 1.38 6.13
C SER A 311 -15.01 2.05 5.15
N VAL A 312 -15.55 1.28 4.19
CA VAL A 312 -16.62 1.80 3.30
C VAL A 312 -17.83 2.30 4.07
N CYS A 313 -18.29 1.54 5.08
CA CYS A 313 -19.41 1.97 5.91
C CYS A 313 -19.06 3.20 6.77
N GLY A 314 -17.82 3.33 7.22
CA GLY A 314 -17.32 4.51 7.90
C GLY A 314 -17.45 5.76 7.02
N ASP A 315 -17.00 5.67 5.78
CA ASP A 315 -17.09 6.75 4.79
C ASP A 315 -18.56 7.12 4.49
N ILE A 316 -19.45 6.12 4.32
CA ILE A 316 -20.90 6.36 4.14
C ILE A 316 -21.48 7.13 5.35
N ILE A 317 -21.11 6.75 6.56
CA ILE A 317 -21.57 7.39 7.79
C ILE A 317 -21.09 8.83 7.88
N ASP A 318 -19.83 9.08 7.53
CA ASP A 318 -19.24 10.43 7.55
C ASP A 318 -19.90 11.34 6.52
N ILE A 319 -20.12 10.88 5.30
CA ILE A 319 -20.87 11.63 4.28
C ILE A 319 -22.30 11.91 4.79
N ALA A 320 -22.98 10.90 5.34
CA ALA A 320 -24.34 11.07 5.85
C ALA A 320 -24.41 12.12 6.99
N ARG A 321 -23.41 12.19 7.86
CA ARG A 321 -23.26 13.23 8.89
C ARG A 321 -23.02 14.60 8.26
N ASN A 322 -22.12 14.71 7.27
CA ASN A 322 -21.87 15.97 6.55
C ASN A 322 -23.16 16.52 5.91
N MET A 323 -23.97 15.65 5.30
CA MET A 323 -25.26 16.01 4.75
C MET A 323 -26.24 16.55 5.83
N GLN A 324 -26.30 15.90 7.02
CA GLN A 324 -27.17 16.34 8.11
C GLN A 324 -26.79 17.73 8.65
N HIS A 325 -25.49 18.01 8.71
CA HIS A 325 -24.94 19.24 9.26
C HIS A 325 -24.62 20.31 8.20
N GLN A 326 -24.98 20.07 6.94
CA GLN A 326 -24.66 20.97 5.81
C GLN A 326 -23.16 21.31 5.73
N SER A 327 -22.32 20.32 6.02
CA SER A 327 -20.85 20.45 6.04
C SER A 327 -20.16 19.64 4.92
N THR A 328 -20.86 19.47 3.81
CA THR A 328 -20.32 18.85 2.58
C THR A 328 -19.05 19.57 2.13
N GLY A 329 -18.06 18.82 1.67
CA GLY A 329 -16.77 19.39 1.25
C GLY A 329 -15.83 19.76 2.40
N ARG A 330 -16.17 19.45 3.66
CA ARG A 330 -15.34 19.72 4.84
C ARG A 330 -13.94 19.14 4.74
N ILE A 331 -13.81 17.98 4.11
CA ILE A 331 -12.53 17.31 3.86
C ILE A 331 -12.32 17.18 2.36
N SER A 332 -11.80 18.23 1.75
CA SER A 332 -11.50 18.28 0.31
C SER A 332 -10.17 17.56 -0.02
N CYS A 333 -9.74 17.69 -1.28
CA CYS A 333 -8.39 17.29 -1.69
C CYS A 333 -7.33 18.07 -0.91
N THR A 334 -6.32 17.36 -0.42
CA THR A 334 -5.23 17.94 0.36
C THR A 334 -3.96 18.22 -0.46
N CYS A 335 -3.99 18.01 -1.78
CA CYS A 335 -2.84 18.25 -2.66
C CYS A 335 -2.81 19.72 -3.11
N PHE A 336 -2.34 20.59 -2.24
CA PHE A 336 -2.26 22.05 -2.48
C PHE A 336 -0.82 22.56 -2.58
N GLU A 337 0.18 21.69 -2.50
CA GLU A 337 1.59 21.99 -2.66
C GLU A 337 2.17 21.30 -3.90
N GLU A 338 3.30 21.79 -4.38
CA GLU A 338 4.13 21.16 -5.41
C GLU A 338 5.51 20.90 -4.81
N LYS A 339 5.84 19.64 -4.54
CA LYS A 339 7.14 19.22 -4.05
C LYS A 339 7.93 18.53 -5.16
N ARG A 340 9.22 18.84 -5.24
CA ARG A 340 10.11 18.16 -6.17
C ARG A 340 10.36 16.73 -5.74
N LEU A 341 10.53 15.85 -6.70
CA LEU A 341 11.02 14.50 -6.44
C LEU A 341 12.52 14.51 -6.12
N CYS A 342 12.93 13.64 -5.21
CA CYS A 342 14.34 13.37 -4.96
C CYS A 342 14.92 12.64 -6.16
N PRO A 343 15.97 13.16 -6.81
CA PRO A 343 16.63 12.43 -7.87
C PRO A 343 17.15 11.07 -7.38
N PRO A 344 17.02 9.99 -8.17
CA PRO A 344 17.41 8.64 -7.73
C PRO A 344 18.87 8.54 -7.26
N ASP A 345 19.78 9.28 -7.89
CA ASP A 345 21.20 9.32 -7.55
C ASP A 345 21.50 9.96 -6.20
N LYS A 346 20.58 10.76 -5.67
CA LYS A 346 20.69 11.40 -4.35
C LYS A 346 20.01 10.63 -3.22
N MET A 347 19.21 9.63 -3.56
CA MET A 347 18.66 8.74 -2.54
C MET A 347 19.80 7.98 -1.86
N SER A 348 19.82 7.94 -0.54
CA SER A 348 20.86 7.27 0.23
C SER A 348 20.25 6.29 1.23
N ALA A 349 20.81 5.09 1.29
CA ALA A 349 20.49 4.07 2.28
C ALA A 349 21.66 3.10 2.44
N PRO A 350 21.77 2.41 3.57
CA PRO A 350 22.61 1.23 3.66
C PRO A 350 22.07 0.11 2.77
N ALA A 351 22.94 -0.78 2.32
CA ALA A 351 22.57 -1.91 1.48
C ALA A 351 23.19 -3.22 1.99
N TYR A 352 22.38 -4.26 2.00
CA TYR A 352 22.79 -5.65 2.09
C TYR A 352 23.10 -6.15 0.69
N ILE A 353 24.22 -6.83 0.51
CA ILE A 353 24.66 -7.38 -0.76
C ILE A 353 25.19 -8.79 -0.53
N ARG A 354 24.65 -9.78 -1.21
CA ARG A 354 25.14 -11.16 -1.22
C ARG A 354 25.83 -11.46 -2.54
N LEU A 355 27.09 -11.87 -2.44
CA LEU A 355 27.97 -12.17 -3.56
C LEU A 355 28.36 -13.65 -3.53
N GLN A 356 28.26 -14.33 -4.68
CA GLN A 356 28.94 -15.60 -4.91
C GLN A 356 30.35 -15.31 -5.42
N VAL A 357 31.35 -15.91 -4.79
CA VAL A 357 32.76 -15.58 -5.06
C VAL A 357 33.61 -16.84 -5.20
N ALA A 358 34.69 -16.74 -5.98
CA ALA A 358 35.71 -17.76 -6.03
C ALA A 358 36.45 -17.82 -4.68
N ASP A 359 36.61 -19.03 -4.11
CA ASP A 359 37.41 -19.25 -2.89
C ASP A 359 38.91 -19.18 -3.22
N LYS A 360 39.41 -17.96 -3.26
CA LYS A 360 40.82 -17.69 -3.61
C LYS A 360 41.41 -16.60 -2.69
N PRO A 361 42.68 -16.73 -2.34
CA PRO A 361 43.40 -15.65 -1.63
C PRO A 361 43.25 -14.32 -2.37
N GLY A 362 42.91 -13.24 -1.63
CA GLY A 362 42.74 -11.91 -2.16
C GLY A 362 41.32 -11.58 -2.70
N ALA A 363 40.36 -12.52 -2.75
CA ALA A 363 39.01 -12.26 -3.22
C ALA A 363 38.33 -11.14 -2.41
N LEU A 364 38.31 -11.25 -1.07
CA LEU A 364 37.75 -10.21 -0.20
C LEU A 364 38.47 -8.86 -0.36
N ALA A 365 39.80 -8.87 -0.53
CA ALA A 365 40.57 -7.63 -0.72
C ALA A 365 40.16 -6.92 -2.02
N ALA A 366 39.97 -7.65 -3.12
CA ALA A 366 39.53 -7.09 -4.41
C ALA A 366 38.11 -6.52 -4.32
N ILE A 367 37.20 -7.21 -3.65
CA ILE A 367 35.82 -6.76 -3.42
C ILE A 367 35.80 -5.48 -2.57
N ALA A 368 36.56 -5.47 -1.44
CA ALA A 368 36.63 -4.30 -0.57
C ALA A 368 37.24 -3.09 -1.30
N ALA A 369 38.25 -3.31 -2.17
CA ALA A 369 38.84 -2.25 -2.99
C ALA A 369 37.80 -1.68 -4.00
N ALA A 370 36.96 -2.53 -4.60
CA ALA A 370 35.90 -2.07 -5.51
C ALA A 370 34.87 -1.18 -4.80
N PHE A 371 34.43 -1.54 -3.61
CA PHE A 371 33.56 -0.71 -2.78
C PHE A 371 34.24 0.61 -2.39
N GLY A 372 35.48 0.56 -1.87
CA GLY A 372 36.23 1.74 -1.47
C GLY A 372 36.48 2.74 -2.60
N ALA A 373 36.72 2.25 -3.82
CA ALA A 373 36.93 3.09 -5.00
C ALA A 373 35.68 3.93 -5.37
N GLN A 374 34.49 3.51 -4.91
CA GLN A 374 33.22 4.21 -5.13
C GLN A 374 32.70 4.89 -3.84
N ASN A 375 33.56 5.11 -2.87
CA ASN A 375 33.21 5.70 -1.57
C ASN A 375 32.11 4.92 -0.81
N VAL A 376 32.02 3.62 -1.02
CA VAL A 376 31.12 2.73 -0.29
C VAL A 376 31.84 2.17 0.93
N SER A 377 31.44 2.59 2.12
CA SER A 377 31.98 2.10 3.38
C SER A 377 31.24 0.85 3.84
N LEU A 378 31.98 -0.19 4.25
CA LEU A 378 31.42 -1.46 4.71
C LEU A 378 31.24 -1.44 6.23
N ARG A 379 30.03 -1.81 6.68
CA ARG A 379 29.68 -1.92 8.10
C ARG A 379 29.88 -3.33 8.65
N ASN A 380 29.37 -4.32 7.89
CA ASN A 380 29.49 -5.74 8.21
C ASN A 380 29.99 -6.50 7.00
N VAL A 381 30.84 -7.48 7.22
CA VAL A 381 31.29 -8.44 6.21
C VAL A 381 31.26 -9.82 6.84
N VAL A 382 30.55 -10.74 6.20
CA VAL A 382 30.46 -12.13 6.63
C VAL A 382 30.82 -13.02 5.44
N GLN A 383 31.80 -13.89 5.61
CA GLN A 383 32.15 -14.90 4.61
C GLN A 383 31.70 -16.25 5.10
N THR A 384 30.94 -16.97 4.29
CA THR A 384 30.43 -18.28 4.59
C THR A 384 30.67 -19.21 3.41
N ASN A 385 30.78 -20.51 3.72
CA ASN A 385 30.77 -21.55 2.69
C ASN A 385 29.39 -22.22 2.72
N ASP A 386 28.62 -22.05 1.66
CA ASP A 386 27.36 -22.80 1.53
C ASP A 386 27.69 -24.28 1.29
N VAL A 387 27.44 -25.08 2.33
CA VAL A 387 27.71 -26.53 2.31
C VAL A 387 26.85 -27.26 1.28
N LYS A 388 25.68 -26.72 0.92
CA LYS A 388 24.78 -27.31 -0.05
C LYS A 388 25.21 -27.10 -1.49
N SER A 389 25.67 -25.88 -1.82
CA SER A 389 26.08 -25.53 -3.18
C SER A 389 27.58 -25.66 -3.43
N ASN A 390 28.39 -25.91 -2.40
CA ASN A 390 29.86 -25.88 -2.43
C ASN A 390 30.41 -24.54 -2.97
N LYS A 391 29.70 -23.45 -2.69
CA LYS A 391 30.05 -22.09 -3.11
C LYS A 391 30.44 -21.24 -1.91
N THR A 392 31.40 -20.38 -2.11
CA THR A 392 31.77 -19.37 -1.11
C THR A 392 30.93 -18.12 -1.32
N GLU A 393 30.27 -17.67 -0.27
CA GLU A 393 29.48 -16.46 -0.28
C GLU A 393 30.12 -15.38 0.60
N ILE A 394 30.06 -14.13 0.12
CA ILE A 394 30.38 -12.94 0.91
C ILE A 394 29.12 -12.10 1.03
N VAL A 395 28.68 -11.91 2.27
CA VAL A 395 27.56 -11.01 2.61
C VAL A 395 28.14 -9.73 3.18
N VAL A 396 27.67 -8.61 2.65
CA VAL A 396 28.12 -7.27 3.06
C VAL A 396 26.91 -6.42 3.45
N ILE A 397 27.01 -5.67 4.55
CA ILE A 397 26.13 -4.52 4.83
C ILE A 397 26.99 -3.25 4.77
N THR A 398 26.56 -2.27 3.99
CA THR A 398 27.24 -0.99 3.85
C THR A 398 26.78 -0.01 4.94
N HIS A 399 27.55 1.05 5.19
CA HIS A 399 27.00 2.28 5.76
C HIS A 399 26.07 2.95 4.73
N SER A 400 25.37 4.02 5.15
CA SER A 400 24.55 4.81 4.21
C SER A 400 25.38 5.28 3.04
N VAL A 401 24.90 5.03 1.83
CA VAL A 401 25.58 5.32 0.56
C VAL A 401 24.55 5.81 -0.45
N SER A 402 24.94 6.75 -1.33
CA SER A 402 24.08 7.20 -2.41
C SER A 402 23.83 6.05 -3.41
N GLU A 403 22.65 6.03 -3.98
CA GLU A 403 22.29 5.01 -4.98
C GLU A 403 23.25 5.02 -6.17
N ALA A 404 23.73 6.20 -6.59
CA ALA A 404 24.72 6.33 -7.66
C ALA A 404 26.01 5.60 -7.34
N ASN A 405 26.58 5.82 -6.15
CA ASN A 405 27.84 5.18 -5.74
C ASN A 405 27.66 3.66 -5.58
N LEU A 406 26.52 3.24 -5.03
CA LEU A 406 26.19 1.83 -4.89
C LEU A 406 26.13 1.15 -6.27
N GLN A 407 25.40 1.74 -7.23
CA GLN A 407 25.27 1.17 -8.56
C GLN A 407 26.62 1.12 -9.30
N MET A 408 27.48 2.13 -9.16
CA MET A 408 28.84 2.10 -9.73
C MET A 408 29.68 0.97 -9.08
N ALA A 409 29.60 0.79 -7.77
CA ALA A 409 30.29 -0.31 -7.10
C ALA A 409 29.79 -1.69 -7.61
N LEU A 410 28.47 -1.86 -7.72
CA LEU A 410 27.87 -3.09 -8.24
C LEU A 410 28.28 -3.37 -9.69
N GLN A 411 28.42 -2.34 -10.54
CA GLN A 411 28.91 -2.51 -11.92
C GLN A 411 30.36 -3.01 -11.94
N ILE A 412 31.23 -2.46 -11.08
CA ILE A 412 32.62 -2.92 -10.96
C ILE A 412 32.65 -4.38 -10.45
N LEU A 413 31.87 -4.70 -9.44
CA LEU A 413 31.81 -6.05 -8.88
C LEU A 413 31.39 -7.10 -9.91
N ARG A 414 30.45 -6.77 -10.81
CA ARG A 414 29.98 -7.69 -11.88
C ARG A 414 31.08 -8.11 -12.86
N VAL A 415 32.12 -7.30 -13.00
CA VAL A 415 33.24 -7.59 -13.94
C VAL A 415 34.50 -8.07 -13.22
N LEU A 416 34.49 -8.15 -11.90
CA LEU A 416 35.62 -8.68 -11.13
C LEU A 416 35.75 -10.19 -11.32
N PRO A 417 36.96 -10.72 -11.71
CA PRO A 417 37.13 -12.15 -11.95
C PRO A 417 36.91 -13.06 -10.71
N VAL A 418 36.88 -12.46 -9.52
CA VAL A 418 36.66 -13.18 -8.25
C VAL A 418 35.17 -13.21 -7.88
N VAL A 419 34.31 -12.42 -8.50
CA VAL A 419 32.87 -12.37 -8.29
C VAL A 419 32.19 -13.20 -9.39
N GLU A 420 31.53 -14.27 -8.99
CA GLU A 420 30.79 -15.14 -9.89
C GLU A 420 29.39 -14.59 -10.16
N ALA A 421 28.74 -14.06 -9.11
CA ALA A 421 27.43 -13.45 -9.19
C ALA A 421 27.17 -12.45 -8.04
N ILE A 422 26.37 -11.43 -8.31
CA ILE A 422 25.68 -10.64 -7.30
C ILE A 422 24.30 -11.27 -7.15
N SER A 423 24.12 -12.07 -6.08
CA SER A 423 22.93 -12.89 -5.90
C SER A 423 21.73 -12.10 -5.38
N CYS A 424 21.98 -11.13 -4.48
CA CYS A 424 20.91 -10.32 -3.90
C CYS A 424 21.41 -8.94 -3.47
N VAL A 425 20.56 -7.93 -3.59
CA VAL A 425 20.79 -6.59 -3.05
C VAL A 425 19.49 -6.13 -2.38
N ILE A 426 19.54 -5.83 -1.07
CA ILE A 426 18.38 -5.36 -0.31
C ILE A 426 18.74 -4.03 0.36
N ARG A 427 17.85 -3.04 0.31
CA ARG A 427 18.05 -1.78 1.04
C ARG A 427 17.79 -2.00 2.53
N VAL A 428 18.51 -1.24 3.37
CA VAL A 428 18.36 -1.31 4.82
C VAL A 428 17.78 0.02 5.31
N GLU A 429 16.83 -0.04 6.22
CA GLU A 429 16.27 1.12 6.92
C GLU A 429 16.64 1.04 8.39
N ASP A 430 17.70 1.74 8.75
CA ASP A 430 18.20 1.82 10.15
C ASP A 430 17.65 3.03 10.92
N SER A 431 16.85 3.87 10.28
CA SER A 431 16.54 5.23 10.74
C SER A 431 15.44 5.30 11.82
N HIS A 432 15.66 4.64 12.96
CA HIS A 432 14.98 4.94 14.21
C HIS A 432 15.86 5.72 15.19
N LEU A 433 17.05 6.13 14.80
CA LEU A 433 18.05 6.65 15.70
C LEU A 433 18.66 7.95 15.16
N ALA A 434 17.82 8.91 14.81
CA ALA A 434 18.26 10.29 14.63
C ALA A 434 17.32 11.24 15.34
#